data_4c6c32363fe500e8844776851537aa08
#
_entry.id   4c6c32363fe500e8844776851537aa08
#
_cell.length_a   1.000
_cell.length_b   1.000
_cell.length_c   1.000
_cell.angle_alpha   90.00
_cell.angle_beta   90.00
_cell.angle_gamma   90.00
#
_symmetry.space_group_name_H-M   'P 1'
#
loop_
_entity.id
_entity.type
_entity.pdbx_description
1 polymer ?
#
loop_
_entity_poly.entity_id
_entity_poly.type
_entity_poly.pdbx_seq_one_letter_code
_entity_poly.pdbx_strand_id
1 'polypeptide(L)'
;TGCGMAIRKSLLPILLPIPTPLFTHDGWLGDVAQSIRGSLLVEKPLMYYRRHEENASGWLVSQARRLSPIDAFKIHGFKDSRRGWSDQRGRLREIEMRLIERELDVLRIITQEEMQQAIIRLRCQQDGLSKRIQLVTRARVMRFVPVVIMWMKGGYRQFAGWKSMLKDLV
;
A
#
# COMPACT_ATOMS: atom_id res chain seq x y z
N THR A 1 5.34 -4.37 11.98
CA THR A 1 5.55 -5.70 12.61
C THR A 1 4.33 -6.08 13.41
N GLY A 2 3.74 -7.28 13.15
CA GLY A 2 2.49 -7.75 13.78
C GLY A 2 2.54 -7.79 15.31
N CYS A 3 3.71 -8.03 15.90
CA CYS A 3 3.90 -8.04 17.35
C CYS A 3 3.73 -6.67 18.04
N GLY A 4 3.76 -5.58 17.29
CA GLY A 4 3.54 -4.21 17.80
C GLY A 4 2.14 -3.65 17.54
N MET A 5 1.16 -4.49 17.19
CA MET A 5 -0.19 -4.06 16.86
C MET A 5 -1.18 -4.46 17.95
N ALA A 6 -2.06 -3.53 18.31
CA ALA A 6 -3.25 -3.80 19.12
C ALA A 6 -4.49 -3.42 18.30
N ILE A 7 -5.54 -4.25 18.37
CA ILE A 7 -6.73 -4.12 17.55
C ILE A 7 -7.97 -4.06 18.43
N ARG A 8 -8.86 -3.13 18.15
CA ARG A 8 -10.17 -3.10 18.82
C ARG A 8 -11.03 -4.27 18.37
N LYS A 9 -11.69 -4.93 19.33
CA LYS A 9 -12.57 -6.08 19.07
C LYS A 9 -13.67 -5.76 18.04
N SER A 10 -14.17 -4.52 18.00
CA SER A 10 -15.17 -4.06 17.03
C SER A 10 -14.73 -4.13 15.58
N LEU A 11 -13.40 -4.19 15.30
CA LEU A 11 -12.88 -4.34 13.95
C LEU A 11 -12.83 -5.79 13.46
N LEU A 12 -12.92 -6.78 14.36
CA LEU A 12 -12.78 -8.20 13.98
C LEU A 12 -13.77 -8.67 12.90
N PRO A 13 -15.05 -8.26 12.88
CA PRO A 13 -15.97 -8.66 11.81
C PRO A 13 -15.54 -8.19 10.42
N ILE A 14 -14.85 -7.04 10.33
CA ILE A 14 -14.33 -6.49 9.08
C ILE A 14 -13.02 -7.18 8.69
N LEU A 15 -12.19 -7.52 9.68
CA LEU A 15 -10.85 -8.06 9.46
C LEU A 15 -10.83 -9.54 9.14
N LEU A 16 -11.82 -10.31 9.61
CA LEU A 16 -11.85 -11.75 9.44
C LEU A 16 -12.86 -12.21 8.38
N PRO A 17 -12.53 -13.29 7.62
CA PRO A 17 -11.23 -13.95 7.55
C PRO A 17 -10.18 -13.11 6.80
N ILE A 18 -8.90 -13.33 7.11
CA ILE A 18 -7.80 -12.66 6.41
C ILE A 18 -7.67 -13.23 4.99
N PRO A 19 -7.69 -12.41 3.93
CA PRO A 19 -7.59 -12.91 2.56
C PRO A 19 -6.15 -13.33 2.24
N THR A 20 -5.94 -14.61 2.09
CA THR A 20 -4.68 -15.22 1.65
C THR A 20 -4.79 -15.59 0.16
N PRO A 21 -3.72 -15.53 -0.63
CA PRO A 21 -2.30 -15.28 -0.30
C PRO A 21 -1.86 -13.81 -0.44
N LEU A 22 -2.77 -12.86 -0.70
CA LEU A 22 -2.41 -11.46 -1.03
C LEU A 22 -1.84 -10.67 0.14
N PHE A 23 -2.12 -11.09 1.36
CA PHE A 23 -1.75 -10.35 2.57
C PHE A 23 -1.01 -11.21 3.58
N THR A 24 -0.04 -10.57 4.25
CA THR A 24 0.36 -10.98 5.59
C THR A 24 -0.68 -10.48 6.59
N HIS A 25 -0.83 -11.15 7.74
CA HIS A 25 -1.80 -10.76 8.75
C HIS A 25 -1.65 -9.29 9.19
N ASP A 26 -0.43 -8.85 9.48
CA ASP A 26 -0.12 -7.48 9.89
C ASP A 26 -0.34 -6.47 8.75
N GLY A 27 -0.01 -6.83 7.52
CA GLY A 27 -0.30 -6.02 6.34
C GLY A 27 -1.79 -5.78 6.16
N TRP A 28 -2.60 -6.85 6.19
CA TRP A 28 -4.06 -6.74 6.07
C TRP A 28 -4.67 -5.86 7.16
N LEU A 29 -4.32 -6.14 8.42
CA LEU A 29 -4.84 -5.40 9.56
C LEU A 29 -4.49 -3.91 9.48
N GLY A 30 -3.24 -3.60 9.10
CA GLY A 30 -2.78 -2.22 8.93
C GLY A 30 -3.47 -1.50 7.79
N ASP A 31 -3.56 -2.15 6.62
CA ASP A 31 -4.12 -1.55 5.41
C ASP A 31 -5.63 -1.26 5.57
N VAL A 32 -6.40 -2.17 6.17
CA VAL A 32 -7.82 -1.95 6.47
C VAL A 32 -8.00 -0.82 7.47
N ALA A 33 -7.28 -0.86 8.61
CA ALA A 33 -7.37 0.19 9.62
C ALA A 33 -6.99 1.56 9.05
N GLN A 34 -5.95 1.64 8.21
CA GLN A 34 -5.55 2.88 7.57
C GLN A 34 -6.60 3.38 6.57
N SER A 35 -7.26 2.49 5.83
CA SER A 35 -8.27 2.86 4.83
C SER A 35 -9.46 3.61 5.44
N ILE A 36 -9.85 3.23 6.65
CA ILE A 36 -10.93 3.87 7.44
C ILE A 36 -10.40 4.93 8.42
N ARG A 37 -9.13 5.34 8.30
CA ARG A 37 -8.45 6.27 9.22
C ARG A 37 -8.51 5.84 10.70
N GLY A 38 -8.66 4.55 10.94
CA GLY A 38 -8.76 3.94 12.28
C GLY A 38 -7.42 3.50 12.87
N SER A 39 -6.28 3.99 12.38
CA SER A 39 -4.95 3.65 12.88
C SER A 39 -4.33 4.78 13.69
N LEU A 40 -3.72 4.43 14.83
CA LEU A 40 -2.95 5.33 15.67
C LEU A 40 -1.52 4.79 15.80
N LEU A 41 -0.54 5.62 15.48
CA LEU A 41 0.87 5.30 15.71
C LEU A 41 1.28 5.79 17.12
N VAL A 42 1.79 4.86 17.93
CA VAL A 42 2.35 5.18 19.25
C VAL A 42 3.87 5.36 19.09
N GLU A 43 4.36 6.59 19.23
CA GLU A 43 5.77 6.94 19.03
C GLU A 43 6.67 6.65 20.27
N LYS A 44 6.27 5.70 21.10
CA LYS A 44 7.04 5.26 22.25
C LYS A 44 7.58 3.86 22.03
N PRO A 45 8.81 3.55 22.46
CA PRO A 45 9.31 2.18 22.43
C PRO A 45 8.52 1.34 23.45
N LEU A 46 7.64 0.45 22.96
CA LEU A 46 6.79 -0.38 23.79
C LEU A 46 7.36 -1.79 23.98
N MET A 47 8.39 -2.17 23.23
CA MET A 47 9.00 -3.50 23.31
C MET A 47 10.46 -3.49 22.88
N TYR A 48 11.23 -4.45 23.37
CA TYR A 48 12.55 -4.78 22.85
C TYR A 48 12.43 -5.97 21.90
N TYR A 49 12.85 -5.78 20.64
CA TYR A 49 12.81 -6.82 19.63
C TYR A 49 14.17 -7.52 19.55
N ARG A 50 14.25 -8.78 19.98
CA ARG A 50 15.47 -9.59 19.86
C ARG A 50 15.67 -9.97 18.39
N ARG A 51 16.85 -9.67 17.88
CA ARG A 51 17.27 -10.04 16.53
C ARG A 51 18.20 -11.24 16.58
N HIS A 52 17.96 -12.23 15.72
CA HIS A 52 18.82 -13.36 15.46
C HIS A 52 18.69 -13.74 13.98
N GLU A 53 19.62 -14.56 13.48
CA GLU A 53 19.73 -14.89 12.06
C GLU A 53 18.52 -15.63 11.50
N GLU A 54 17.80 -16.38 12.33
CA GLU A 54 16.62 -17.16 11.96
C GLU A 54 15.29 -16.37 12.01
N ASN A 55 15.33 -15.05 12.23
CA ASN A 55 14.11 -14.25 12.22
C ASN A 55 13.49 -14.22 10.83
N ALA A 56 12.16 -14.42 10.74
CA ALA A 56 11.37 -14.37 9.51
C ALA A 56 11.53 -13.04 8.74
N SER A 57 11.92 -11.94 9.42
CA SER A 57 12.21 -10.63 8.85
C SER A 57 13.71 -10.37 8.63
N GLY A 58 14.42 -11.37 8.17
CA GLY A 58 15.90 -11.35 7.98
C GLY A 58 16.44 -10.19 7.14
N TRP A 59 15.64 -9.64 6.20
CA TRP A 59 16.03 -8.48 5.39
C TRP A 59 16.25 -7.19 6.22
N LEU A 60 15.57 -7.06 7.38
CA LEU A 60 15.74 -5.92 8.27
C LEU A 60 17.07 -5.99 9.08
N VAL A 61 17.66 -7.18 9.18
CA VAL A 61 18.89 -7.41 9.97
C VAL A 61 20.12 -6.98 9.20
N SER A 62 20.13 -7.12 7.87
CA SER A 62 21.31 -6.87 7.05
C SER A 62 21.57 -5.38 6.74
N GLN A 63 20.70 -4.46 7.12
CA GLN A 63 20.81 -3.08 6.69
C GLN A 63 20.82 -2.05 7.83
N ALA A 64 21.85 -2.10 8.66
CA ALA A 64 22.29 -0.92 9.41
C ALA A 64 22.93 0.15 8.50
N ARG A 65 23.14 -0.14 7.21
CA ARG A 65 23.70 0.78 6.22
C ARG A 65 22.58 1.62 5.62
N ARG A 66 22.70 2.94 5.71
CA ARG A 66 21.82 3.84 4.96
C ARG A 66 21.92 3.49 3.48
N LEU A 67 20.84 2.94 2.92
CA LEU A 67 20.78 2.65 1.49
C LEU A 67 20.90 3.97 0.72
N SER A 68 21.89 4.02 -0.16
CA SER A 68 21.98 5.08 -1.16
C SER A 68 20.75 4.98 -2.08
N PRO A 69 20.23 6.11 -2.63
CA PRO A 69 19.21 6.08 -3.68
C PRO A 69 19.56 5.15 -4.84
N ILE A 70 20.85 5.01 -5.15
CA ILE A 70 21.39 4.12 -6.19
C ILE A 70 21.24 2.65 -5.79
N ASP A 71 21.44 2.31 -4.51
CA ASP A 71 21.27 0.93 -4.01
C ASP A 71 19.81 0.53 -4.03
N ALA A 72 18.89 1.44 -3.65
CA ALA A 72 17.46 1.23 -3.76
C ALA A 72 17.02 1.01 -5.23
N PHE A 73 17.67 1.67 -6.18
CA PHE A 73 17.43 1.49 -7.62
C PHE A 73 17.92 0.12 -8.13
N LYS A 74 19.05 -0.36 -7.60
CA LYS A 74 19.61 -1.68 -7.94
C LYS A 74 18.81 -2.84 -7.33
N ILE A 75 18.32 -2.68 -6.11
CA ILE A 75 17.57 -3.71 -5.36
C ILE A 75 16.15 -3.87 -5.91
N HIS A 76 15.51 -2.77 -6.29
CA HIS A 76 14.16 -2.76 -6.85
C HIS A 76 14.18 -2.55 -8.37
N GLY A 77 14.68 -3.54 -9.10
CA GLY A 77 14.73 -3.49 -10.57
C GLY A 77 13.34 -3.25 -11.21
N PHE A 78 13.33 -2.64 -12.42
CA PHE A 78 12.09 -2.25 -13.13
C PHE A 78 11.10 -3.39 -13.40
N LYS A 79 11.57 -4.64 -13.52
CA LYS A 79 10.71 -5.81 -13.77
C LYS A 79 9.73 -6.08 -12.63
N ASP A 80 10.15 -5.84 -11.39
CA ASP A 80 9.31 -6.12 -10.21
C ASP A 80 8.25 -5.05 -9.95
N SER A 81 8.40 -3.86 -10.54
CA SER A 81 7.47 -2.75 -10.29
C SER A 81 6.06 -3.04 -10.82
N ARG A 82 5.91 -3.64 -11.99
CA ARG A 82 4.59 -3.97 -12.56
C ARG A 82 3.84 -5.00 -11.72
N ARG A 83 4.55 -6.05 -11.32
CA ARG A 83 3.98 -7.09 -10.47
C ARG A 83 3.58 -6.48 -9.12
N GLY A 84 4.46 -5.74 -8.48
CA GLY A 84 4.17 -5.06 -7.23
C GLY A 84 2.99 -4.09 -7.31
N TRP A 85 2.81 -3.35 -8.42
CA TRP A 85 1.64 -2.48 -8.62
C TRP A 85 0.34 -3.27 -8.88
N SER A 86 0.43 -4.39 -9.60
CA SER A 86 -0.71 -5.29 -9.80
C SER A 86 -1.16 -5.89 -8.48
N ASP A 87 -0.22 -6.37 -7.67
CA ASP A 87 -0.49 -6.93 -6.35
C ASP A 87 -1.06 -5.86 -5.41
N GLN A 88 -0.50 -4.65 -5.43
CA GLN A 88 -1.02 -3.53 -4.65
C GLN A 88 -2.44 -3.15 -5.07
N ARG A 89 -2.72 -3.11 -6.39
CA ARG A 89 -4.07 -2.86 -6.89
C ARG A 89 -5.05 -3.95 -6.45
N GLY A 90 -4.63 -5.21 -6.50
CA GLY A 90 -5.41 -6.34 -6.00
C GLY A 90 -5.75 -6.20 -4.51
N ARG A 91 -4.77 -5.80 -3.71
CA ARG A 91 -4.97 -5.53 -2.28
C ARG A 91 -5.97 -4.41 -2.02
N LEU A 92 -5.84 -3.28 -2.72
CA LEU A 92 -6.79 -2.16 -2.58
C LEU A 92 -8.21 -2.56 -2.96
N ARG A 93 -8.36 -3.39 -4.00
CA ARG A 93 -9.67 -3.91 -4.42
C ARG A 93 -10.28 -4.83 -3.35
N GLU A 94 -9.49 -5.70 -2.76
CA GLU A 94 -9.95 -6.59 -1.68
C GLU A 94 -10.43 -5.79 -0.47
N ILE A 95 -9.70 -4.73 -0.09
CA ILE A 95 -10.11 -3.84 1.00
C ILE A 95 -11.44 -3.14 0.65
N GLU A 96 -11.57 -2.61 -0.58
CA GLU A 96 -12.81 -1.98 -1.03
C GLU A 96 -13.99 -2.95 -0.95
N MET A 97 -13.83 -4.16 -1.48
CA MET A 97 -14.86 -5.21 -1.44
C MET A 97 -15.26 -5.54 0.00
N ARG A 98 -14.28 -5.68 0.89
CA ARG A 98 -14.52 -5.98 2.30
C ARG A 98 -15.30 -4.88 3.01
N LEU A 99 -15.00 -3.61 2.73
CA LEU A 99 -15.75 -2.48 3.30
C LEU A 99 -17.20 -2.47 2.84
N ILE A 100 -17.46 -2.83 1.57
CA ILE A 100 -18.81 -2.92 1.01
C ILE A 100 -19.56 -4.13 1.57
N GLU A 101 -18.95 -5.31 1.59
CA GLU A 101 -19.55 -6.54 2.09
C GLU A 101 -19.91 -6.47 3.58
N ARG A 102 -19.12 -5.72 4.35
CA ARG A 102 -19.28 -5.53 5.79
C ARG A 102 -19.78 -4.14 6.16
N GLU A 103 -20.57 -3.52 5.28
CA GLU A 103 -21.06 -2.16 5.44
C GLU A 103 -21.65 -1.90 6.83
N LEU A 104 -22.54 -2.78 7.32
CA LEU A 104 -23.18 -2.61 8.62
C LEU A 104 -22.18 -2.64 9.79
N ASP A 105 -21.13 -3.45 9.70
CA ASP A 105 -20.10 -3.51 10.73
C ASP A 105 -19.18 -2.29 10.64
N VAL A 106 -18.89 -1.81 9.43
CA VAL A 106 -18.13 -0.58 9.18
C VAL A 106 -18.88 0.65 9.73
N LEU A 107 -20.18 0.75 9.49
CA LEU A 107 -21.02 1.87 9.94
C LEU A 107 -21.20 1.93 11.47
N ARG A 108 -20.87 0.86 12.20
CA ARG A 108 -20.75 0.89 13.68
C ARG A 108 -19.49 1.59 14.18
N ILE A 109 -18.53 1.84 13.29
CA ILE A 109 -17.19 2.35 13.64
C ILE A 109 -16.96 3.73 13.07
N ILE A 110 -17.43 3.97 11.85
CA ILE A 110 -17.31 5.24 11.13
C ILE A 110 -18.65 5.66 10.54
N THR A 111 -18.78 6.91 10.16
CA THR A 111 -19.97 7.42 9.50
C THR A 111 -20.08 6.94 8.05
N GLN A 112 -21.28 7.01 7.48
CA GLN A 112 -21.52 6.68 6.08
C GLN A 112 -20.70 7.56 5.14
N GLU A 113 -20.55 8.84 5.46
CA GLU A 113 -19.76 9.78 4.68
C GLU A 113 -18.26 9.39 4.69
N GLU A 114 -17.71 9.06 5.86
CA GLU A 114 -16.32 8.60 6.00
C GLU A 114 -16.08 7.30 5.23
N MET A 115 -17.02 6.36 5.26
CA MET A 115 -16.97 5.13 4.48
C MET A 115 -16.95 5.43 2.97
N GLN A 116 -17.85 6.28 2.48
CA GLN A 116 -17.87 6.68 1.07
C GLN A 116 -16.55 7.33 0.65
N GLN A 117 -16.02 8.23 1.46
CA GLN A 117 -14.72 8.86 1.21
C GLN A 117 -13.58 7.84 1.20
N ALA A 118 -13.62 6.82 2.05
CA ALA A 118 -12.64 5.72 2.05
C ALA A 118 -12.69 4.96 0.72
N ILE A 119 -13.88 4.58 0.27
CA ILE A 119 -14.10 3.88 -1.01
C ILE A 119 -13.62 4.74 -2.19
N ILE A 120 -13.94 6.03 -2.22
CA ILE A 120 -13.49 6.95 -3.27
C ILE A 120 -11.95 7.00 -3.31
N ARG A 121 -11.28 7.11 -2.15
CA ARG A 121 -9.81 7.11 -2.08
C ARG A 121 -9.22 5.80 -2.61
N LEU A 122 -9.77 4.65 -2.22
CA LEU A 122 -9.32 3.33 -2.68
C LEU A 122 -9.46 3.21 -4.21
N ARG A 123 -10.58 3.63 -4.77
CA ARG A 123 -10.81 3.65 -6.23
C ARG A 123 -9.86 4.57 -6.97
N CYS A 124 -9.63 5.77 -6.46
CA CYS A 124 -8.66 6.69 -7.04
C CYS A 124 -7.24 6.11 -7.06
N GLN A 125 -6.82 5.41 -6.00
CA GLN A 125 -5.52 4.75 -5.95
C GLN A 125 -5.44 3.57 -6.94
N GLN A 126 -6.48 2.75 -7.05
CA GLN A 126 -6.56 1.65 -8.01
C GLN A 126 -6.48 2.17 -9.46
N ASP A 127 -7.20 3.24 -9.77
CA ASP A 127 -7.17 3.89 -11.09
C ASP A 127 -5.78 4.46 -11.40
N GLY A 128 -5.16 5.13 -10.45
CA GLY A 128 -3.79 5.62 -10.58
C GLY A 128 -2.77 4.49 -10.84
N LEU A 129 -2.87 3.36 -10.13
CA LEU A 129 -2.02 2.19 -10.37
C LEU A 129 -2.30 1.57 -11.74
N SER A 130 -3.57 1.49 -12.16
CA SER A 130 -3.95 0.97 -13.47
C SER A 130 -3.36 1.80 -14.61
N LYS A 131 -3.41 3.12 -14.50
CA LYS A 131 -2.79 4.06 -15.45
C LYS A 131 -1.28 3.85 -15.52
N ARG A 132 -0.60 3.72 -14.38
CA ARG A 132 0.85 3.46 -14.34
C ARG A 132 1.22 2.12 -14.97
N ILE A 133 0.47 1.06 -14.69
CA ILE A 133 0.68 -0.25 -15.31
C ILE A 133 0.56 -0.13 -16.84
N GLN A 134 -0.48 0.56 -17.34
CA GLN A 134 -0.65 0.78 -18.78
C GLN A 134 0.48 1.64 -19.38
N LEU A 135 0.97 2.66 -18.68
CA LEU A 135 2.06 3.48 -19.14
C LEU A 135 3.33 2.68 -19.36
N VAL A 136 3.72 1.84 -18.41
CA VAL A 136 4.95 1.05 -18.51
C VAL A 136 4.87 -0.15 -19.45
N THR A 137 3.67 -0.49 -19.98
CA THR A 137 3.54 -1.48 -21.08
C THR A 137 3.94 -0.89 -22.43
N ARG A 138 3.93 0.44 -22.59
CA ARG A 138 4.30 1.12 -23.82
C ARG A 138 5.82 1.13 -24.01
N ALA A 139 6.28 1.25 -25.26
CA ALA A 139 7.69 1.49 -25.56
C ALA A 139 8.16 2.78 -24.86
N ARG A 140 9.40 2.84 -24.40
CA ARG A 140 9.92 3.94 -23.57
C ARG A 140 9.72 5.31 -24.21
N VAL A 141 10.00 5.44 -25.51
CA VAL A 141 9.83 6.68 -26.26
C VAL A 141 8.37 7.18 -26.24
N MET A 142 7.41 6.24 -26.27
CA MET A 142 5.98 6.58 -26.25
C MET A 142 5.43 6.90 -24.86
N ARG A 143 6.23 6.76 -23.80
CA ARG A 143 5.80 7.06 -22.42
C ARG A 143 5.85 8.54 -22.09
N PHE A 144 6.73 9.32 -22.76
CA PHE A 144 7.00 10.69 -22.39
C PHE A 144 5.73 11.55 -22.31
N VAL A 145 4.97 11.61 -23.40
CA VAL A 145 3.75 12.44 -23.47
C VAL A 145 2.70 12.02 -22.44
N PRO A 146 2.32 10.72 -22.32
CA PRO A 146 1.36 10.30 -21.32
C PRO A 146 1.81 10.51 -19.86
N VAL A 147 3.11 10.38 -19.58
CA VAL A 147 3.68 10.65 -18.25
C VAL A 147 3.57 12.12 -17.90
N VAL A 148 3.92 13.02 -18.84
CA VAL A 148 3.78 14.46 -18.65
C VAL A 148 2.32 14.85 -18.43
N ILE A 149 1.40 14.30 -19.23
CA ILE A 149 -0.05 14.56 -19.07
C ILE A 149 -0.53 14.07 -17.69
N MET A 150 -0.12 12.89 -17.26
CA MET A 150 -0.46 12.36 -15.93
C MET A 150 0.13 13.23 -14.82
N TRP A 151 1.34 13.77 -14.99
CA TRP A 151 1.96 14.71 -14.06
C TRP A 151 1.16 16.01 -13.96
N MET A 152 0.84 16.63 -15.08
CA MET A 152 0.07 17.89 -15.14
C MET A 152 -1.31 17.76 -14.50
N LYS A 153 -1.96 16.61 -14.67
CA LYS A 153 -3.25 16.29 -14.02
C LYS A 153 -3.12 15.90 -12.54
N GLY A 154 -1.94 16.00 -11.95
CA GLY A 154 -1.70 15.68 -10.54
C GLY A 154 -1.79 14.18 -10.20
N GLY A 155 -1.80 13.28 -11.20
CA GLY A 155 -1.94 11.84 -11.01
C GLY A 155 -0.82 11.19 -10.20
N TYR A 156 0.33 11.86 -10.06
CA TYR A 156 1.43 11.37 -9.22
C TYR A 156 1.38 11.85 -7.76
N ARG A 157 0.43 12.73 -7.39
CA ARG A 157 0.32 13.23 -6.00
C ARG A 157 0.04 12.14 -4.98
N GLN A 158 -0.68 11.11 -5.39
CA GLN A 158 -1.00 9.93 -4.55
C GLN A 158 0.16 8.92 -4.44
N PHE A 159 1.28 9.16 -5.12
CA PHE A 159 2.51 8.36 -5.09
C PHE A 159 3.67 9.21 -4.55
N ALA A 160 4.90 8.80 -4.82
CA ALA A 160 6.09 9.57 -4.43
C ALA A 160 6.36 10.81 -5.32
N GLY A 161 5.32 11.40 -5.94
CA GLY A 161 5.38 12.61 -6.75
C GLY A 161 6.34 12.47 -7.95
N TRP A 162 7.25 13.44 -8.11
CA TRP A 162 8.22 13.48 -9.21
C TRP A 162 9.11 12.23 -9.29
N LYS A 163 9.43 11.58 -8.15
CA LYS A 163 10.23 10.35 -8.13
C LYS A 163 9.49 9.21 -8.85
N SER A 164 8.19 9.12 -8.67
CA SER A 164 7.35 8.13 -9.38
C SER A 164 7.24 8.46 -10.86
N MET A 165 7.14 9.75 -11.23
CA MET A 165 7.14 10.20 -12.63
C MET A 165 8.44 9.79 -13.33
N LEU A 166 9.60 10.09 -12.76
CA LEU A 166 10.90 9.69 -13.33
C LEU A 166 11.02 8.18 -13.50
N LYS A 167 10.52 7.40 -12.51
CA LYS A 167 10.54 5.95 -12.59
C LYS A 167 9.71 5.41 -13.76
N ASP A 168 8.64 6.08 -14.14
CA ASP A 168 7.77 5.65 -15.24
C ASP A 168 8.32 6.05 -16.63
N LEU A 169 9.25 7.03 -16.68
CA LEU A 169 9.94 7.45 -17.92
C LEU A 169 11.08 6.50 -18.32
N VAL A 170 11.75 5.90 -17.37
CA VAL A 170 12.91 5.01 -17.57
C VAL A 170 12.47 3.57 -17.73
#